data_0a69de5db2dfc012d51c1b4e0a3aaf17
#
_entry.id   0a69de5db2dfc012d51c1b4e0a3aaf17
#
_cell.length_a   1.000
_cell.length_b   1.000
_cell.length_c   1.000
_cell.angle_alpha   90.00
_cell.angle_beta   90.00
_cell.angle_gamma   90.00
#
_symmetry.space_group_name_H-M   'P 1'
#
loop_
_entity.id
_entity.type
_entity.pdbx_description
1 polymer ?
#
loop_
_entity_poly.entity_id
_entity_poly.type
_entity_poly.pdbx_seq_one_letter_code
_entity_poly.pdbx_strand_id
1 'polypeptide(L)'
;PKGAQFRWTMLNLGKVHINGLDAKVSATLRPLRKLYVTTRLQYTYQQAIDVTNPADTYYRDQIPYIPWNSGSAVVQMDYGTWGLNYSFIYTGERYNQQENIIYNHTQPWYTHDLSLQKSFNWKDYKARVALEVNNLFSQDYDVILNYPMPKRNYRLTLTFEM
;
A
#
# COMPACT_ATOMS: atom_id res chain seq x y z
N PRO A 1 9.89 31.71 13.35
CA PRO A 1 8.70 32.20 12.69
C PRO A 1 7.67 31.09 12.63
N LYS A 2 6.49 31.28 13.23
CA LYS A 2 5.41 30.28 13.36
C LYS A 2 4.78 29.82 12.02
N GLY A 3 5.22 30.33 10.88
CA GLY A 3 4.67 29.99 9.57
C GLY A 3 5.32 28.81 8.85
N ALA A 4 6.44 28.26 9.34
CA ALA A 4 7.18 27.19 8.66
C ALA A 4 6.67 25.78 8.98
N GLN A 5 5.86 25.62 10.04
CA GLN A 5 5.43 24.29 10.52
C GLN A 5 4.46 23.55 9.60
N PHE A 6 3.88 24.19 8.60
CA PHE A 6 2.90 23.58 7.68
C PHE A 6 3.30 23.67 6.20
N ARG A 7 4.54 23.99 5.91
CA ARG A 7 5.06 23.99 4.53
C ARG A 7 5.90 22.74 4.30
N TRP A 8 5.54 21.99 3.27
CA TRP A 8 6.40 20.96 2.72
C TRP A 8 7.67 21.64 2.21
N THR A 9 8.81 21.29 2.78
CA THR A 9 10.12 21.74 2.32
C THR A 9 10.86 20.52 1.80
N MET A 10 11.53 20.70 0.65
CA MET A 10 12.49 19.70 0.18
C MET A 10 13.72 19.78 1.09
N LEU A 11 13.98 18.67 1.80
CA LEU A 11 15.21 18.50 2.57
C LEU A 11 16.16 17.64 1.73
N ASN A 12 17.38 18.14 1.57
CA ASN A 12 18.46 17.27 1.10
C ASN A 12 18.97 16.48 2.32
N LEU A 13 18.64 15.18 2.36
CA LEU A 13 19.06 14.28 3.46
C LEU A 13 20.57 14.00 3.46
N GLY A 14 21.32 14.57 2.50
CA GLY A 14 22.75 14.35 2.43
C GLY A 14 23.10 12.91 2.08
N LYS A 15 23.64 12.12 3.03
CA LYS A 15 24.09 10.76 2.82
C LYS A 15 23.23 9.76 3.59
N VAL A 16 22.63 8.79 2.88
CA VAL A 16 21.80 7.72 3.45
C VAL A 16 22.43 6.37 3.16
N HIS A 17 22.48 5.52 4.19
CA HIS A 17 22.89 4.12 4.04
C HIS A 17 21.62 3.24 4.05
N ILE A 18 21.44 2.47 2.97
CA ILE A 18 20.26 1.62 2.81
C ILE A 18 20.67 0.17 2.74
N ASN A 19 20.09 -0.65 3.63
CA ASN A 19 20.12 -2.11 3.60
C ASN A 19 18.68 -2.63 3.57
N GLY A 20 18.42 -3.64 2.76
CA GLY A 20 17.06 -4.16 2.67
C GLY A 20 16.98 -5.54 2.03
N LEU A 21 15.81 -6.12 2.15
CA LEU A 21 15.42 -7.37 1.54
C LEU A 21 14.04 -7.22 0.94
N ASP A 22 13.91 -7.50 -0.35
CA ASP A 22 12.63 -7.61 -1.05
C ASP A 22 12.36 -9.07 -1.40
N ALA A 23 11.22 -9.59 -0.94
CA ALA A 23 10.74 -10.92 -1.29
C ALA A 23 9.41 -10.82 -2.05
N LYS A 24 9.34 -11.48 -3.21
CA LYS A 24 8.13 -11.54 -4.04
C LYS A 24 7.85 -12.98 -4.42
N VAL A 25 6.60 -13.40 -4.21
CA VAL A 25 6.11 -14.71 -4.61
C VAL A 25 4.84 -14.52 -5.43
N SER A 26 4.77 -15.18 -6.58
CA SER A 26 3.57 -15.21 -7.41
C SER A 26 3.29 -16.65 -7.83
N ALA A 27 2.04 -17.07 -7.66
CA ALA A 27 1.58 -18.39 -8.05
C ALA A 27 0.21 -18.28 -8.74
N THR A 28 0.03 -19.05 -9.80
CA THR A 28 -1.27 -19.22 -10.44
C THR A 28 -1.64 -20.68 -10.40
N LEU A 29 -2.78 -20.97 -9.80
CA LEU A 29 -3.34 -22.30 -9.65
C LEU A 29 -4.62 -22.42 -10.48
N ARG A 30 -4.91 -23.62 -10.94
CA ARG A 30 -6.16 -23.96 -11.62
C ARG A 30 -6.84 -25.12 -10.90
N PRO A 31 -7.45 -24.87 -9.72
CA PRO A 31 -8.04 -25.94 -8.91
C PRO A 31 -9.24 -26.59 -9.58
N LEU A 32 -9.95 -25.87 -10.45
CA LEU A 32 -11.08 -26.37 -11.24
C LEU A 32 -10.95 -25.95 -12.71
N ARG A 33 -11.64 -26.64 -13.62
CA ARG A 33 -11.55 -26.42 -15.07
C ARG A 33 -11.76 -24.94 -15.49
N LYS A 34 -12.59 -24.19 -14.77
CA LYS A 34 -12.94 -22.80 -15.08
C LYS A 34 -12.47 -21.81 -14.00
N LEU A 35 -11.78 -22.27 -12.97
CA LEU A 35 -11.32 -21.43 -11.87
C LEU A 35 -9.81 -21.24 -11.95
N TYR A 36 -9.39 -19.99 -12.06
CA TYR A 36 -8.00 -19.56 -11.95
C TYR A 36 -7.86 -18.76 -10.66
N VAL A 37 -6.84 -19.07 -9.89
CA VAL A 37 -6.50 -18.35 -8.65
C VAL A 37 -5.07 -17.89 -8.79
N THR A 38 -4.86 -16.58 -8.86
CA THR A 38 -3.55 -15.97 -8.89
C THR A 38 -3.30 -15.26 -7.58
N THR A 39 -2.23 -15.65 -6.91
CA THR A 39 -1.80 -15.03 -5.64
C THR A 39 -0.46 -14.34 -5.86
N ARG A 40 -0.31 -13.13 -5.37
CA ARG A 40 0.94 -12.38 -5.32
C ARG A 40 1.16 -11.89 -3.91
N LEU A 41 2.33 -12.20 -3.38
CA LEU A 41 2.77 -11.77 -2.06
C LEU A 41 4.06 -10.97 -2.23
N GLN A 42 4.16 -9.87 -1.52
CA GLN A 42 5.36 -9.07 -1.45
C GLN A 42 5.63 -8.69 0.00
N TYR A 43 6.89 -8.75 0.38
CA TYR A 43 7.39 -8.28 1.66
C TYR A 43 8.68 -7.53 1.43
N THR A 44 8.82 -6.39 2.10
CA THR A 44 10.01 -5.55 2.08
C THR A 44 10.44 -5.28 3.51
N TYR A 45 11.68 -5.60 3.82
CA TYR A 45 12.39 -5.08 4.97
C TYR A 45 13.39 -4.02 4.48
N GLN A 46 13.37 -2.83 5.07
CA GLN A 46 14.24 -1.74 4.65
C GLN A 46 14.75 -0.94 5.84
N GLN A 47 16.06 -0.96 6.02
CA GLN A 47 16.78 -0.06 6.92
C GLN A 47 17.38 1.07 6.06
N ALA A 48 16.92 2.29 6.23
CA ALA A 48 17.42 3.47 5.53
C ALA A 48 17.80 4.53 6.57
N ILE A 49 19.08 4.62 6.89
CA ILE A 49 19.58 5.45 8.00
C ILE A 49 20.38 6.65 7.48
N ASP A 50 20.23 7.79 8.15
CA ASP A 50 21.03 8.98 7.89
C ASP A 50 22.45 8.76 8.41
N VAL A 51 23.45 8.97 7.55
CA VAL A 51 24.88 8.89 7.89
C VAL A 51 25.63 10.15 7.44
N THR A 52 24.92 11.27 7.39
CA THR A 52 25.45 12.56 6.88
C THR A 52 26.50 13.12 7.80
N ASN A 53 26.16 13.31 9.07
CA ASN A 53 27.04 13.97 10.03
C ASN A 53 26.96 13.27 11.41
N PRO A 54 28.05 12.67 11.89
CA PRO A 54 28.07 11.98 13.19
C PRO A 54 27.76 12.86 14.40
N ALA A 55 27.77 14.17 14.25
CA ALA A 55 27.46 15.10 15.35
C ALA A 55 25.95 15.40 15.46
N ASP A 56 25.14 14.99 14.50
CA ASP A 56 23.70 15.22 14.53
C ASP A 56 23.00 14.24 15.49
N THR A 57 21.95 14.70 16.17
CA THR A 57 21.17 13.88 17.14
C THR A 57 20.47 12.71 16.47
N TYR A 58 20.16 12.81 15.17
CA TYR A 58 19.51 11.79 14.36
C TYR A 58 20.50 10.94 13.53
N TYR A 59 21.80 11.03 13.79
CA TYR A 59 22.80 10.21 13.12
C TYR A 59 22.54 8.71 13.35
N ARG A 60 22.38 7.94 12.25
CA ARG A 60 21.99 6.53 12.19
C ARG A 60 20.52 6.24 12.50
N ASP A 61 19.69 7.25 12.58
CA ASP A 61 18.25 7.09 12.66
C ASP A 61 17.64 6.75 11.30
N GLN A 62 16.52 6.04 11.30
CA GLN A 62 15.74 5.75 10.10
C GLN A 62 15.20 7.04 9.51
N ILE A 63 15.35 7.24 8.21
CA ILE A 63 14.83 8.43 7.54
C ILE A 63 13.30 8.50 7.61
N PRO A 64 12.72 9.72 7.63
CA PRO A 64 11.28 9.91 7.77
C PRO A 64 10.45 9.15 6.74
N TYR A 65 9.30 8.64 7.17
CA TYR A 65 8.28 7.95 6.37
C TYR A 65 8.71 6.64 5.71
N ILE A 66 9.91 6.16 5.95
CA ILE A 66 10.34 4.83 5.48
C ILE A 66 10.07 3.80 6.58
N PRO A 67 9.14 2.85 6.39
CA PRO A 67 8.90 1.80 7.36
C PRO A 67 10.02 0.75 7.33
N TRP A 68 10.31 0.15 8.48
CA TRP A 68 11.21 -1.01 8.55
C TRP A 68 10.65 -2.21 7.81
N ASN A 69 9.33 -2.40 7.89
CA ASN A 69 8.63 -3.52 7.31
C ASN A 69 7.40 -3.04 6.53
N SER A 70 7.22 -3.55 5.34
CA SER A 70 6.01 -3.36 4.56
C SER A 70 5.68 -4.61 3.77
N GLY A 71 4.43 -4.74 3.36
CA GLY A 71 4.04 -5.89 2.58
C GLY A 71 2.69 -5.73 1.91
N SER A 72 2.44 -6.60 0.94
CA SER A 72 1.15 -6.69 0.28
C SER A 72 0.82 -8.12 -0.10
N ALA A 73 -0.47 -8.41 -0.14
CA ALA A 73 -1.01 -9.66 -0.65
C ALA A 73 -2.15 -9.34 -1.62
N VAL A 74 -2.13 -9.93 -2.81
CA VAL A 74 -3.20 -9.83 -3.79
C VAL A 74 -3.63 -11.23 -4.17
N VAL A 75 -4.95 -11.50 -4.08
CA VAL A 75 -5.56 -12.74 -4.52
C VAL A 75 -6.61 -12.40 -5.58
N GLN A 76 -6.40 -12.90 -6.77
CA GLN A 76 -7.33 -12.78 -7.88
C GLN A 76 -7.92 -14.16 -8.17
N MET A 77 -9.25 -14.24 -8.25
CA MET A 77 -9.99 -15.44 -8.59
C MET A 77 -10.86 -15.16 -9.81
N ASP A 78 -10.64 -15.89 -10.89
CA ASP A 78 -11.44 -15.80 -12.11
C ASP A 78 -12.18 -17.09 -12.33
N TYR A 79 -13.53 -17.01 -12.38
CA TYR A 79 -14.42 -18.14 -12.66
C TYR A 79 -15.39 -17.81 -13.79
N GLY A 80 -15.08 -18.27 -14.97
CA GLY A 80 -15.88 -17.99 -16.17
C GLY A 80 -15.91 -16.48 -16.47
N THR A 81 -17.06 -15.86 -16.23
CA THR A 81 -17.27 -14.41 -16.43
C THR A 81 -17.22 -13.61 -15.15
N TRP A 82 -16.99 -14.25 -14.03
CA TRP A 82 -16.84 -13.63 -12.72
C TRP A 82 -15.38 -13.46 -12.36
N GLY A 83 -15.04 -12.33 -11.76
CA GLY A 83 -13.74 -12.08 -11.16
C GLY A 83 -13.91 -11.53 -9.75
N LEU A 84 -13.13 -12.05 -8.82
CA LEU A 84 -13.02 -11.59 -7.45
C LEU A 84 -11.57 -11.19 -7.21
N ASN A 85 -11.35 -9.97 -6.72
CA ASN A 85 -10.03 -9.50 -6.33
C ASN A 85 -10.07 -9.10 -4.86
N TYR A 86 -9.10 -9.58 -4.12
CA TYR A 86 -8.83 -9.18 -2.76
C TYR A 86 -7.42 -8.63 -2.70
N SER A 87 -7.23 -7.48 -2.04
CA SER A 87 -5.91 -6.94 -1.75
C SER A 87 -5.77 -6.58 -0.28
N PHE A 88 -4.57 -6.78 0.22
CA PHE A 88 -4.12 -6.42 1.54
C PHE A 88 -2.83 -5.62 1.40
N ILE A 89 -2.74 -4.49 2.10
CA ILE A 89 -1.53 -3.67 2.20
C ILE A 89 -1.23 -3.46 3.68
N TYR A 90 0.04 -3.62 4.03
CA TYR A 90 0.58 -3.34 5.35
C TYR A 90 1.76 -2.39 5.24
N THR A 91 1.76 -1.36 6.05
CA THR A 91 2.89 -0.45 6.27
C THR A 91 3.22 -0.46 7.74
N GLY A 92 4.42 -0.87 8.08
CA GLY A 92 4.90 -0.97 9.44
C GLY A 92 5.10 0.40 10.11
N GLU A 93 5.55 0.35 11.33
CA GLU A 93 5.94 1.53 12.09
C GLU A 93 7.03 2.33 11.37
N ARG A 94 7.00 3.62 11.52
CA ARG A 94 7.93 4.57 10.93
C ARG A 94 7.97 5.85 11.76
N TYR A 95 8.84 6.77 11.39
CA TYR A 95 8.92 8.08 12.02
C TYR A 95 8.53 9.17 11.03
N ASN A 96 7.94 10.25 11.53
CA ASN A 96 7.50 11.38 10.70
C ASN A 96 8.52 12.54 10.68
N GLN A 97 9.59 12.44 11.48
CA GLN A 97 10.71 13.38 11.56
C GLN A 97 12.04 12.62 11.54
N GLN A 98 13.15 13.35 11.45
CA GLN A 98 14.50 12.78 11.38
C GLN A 98 14.89 12.03 12.67
N GLU A 99 14.53 12.55 13.85
CA GLU A 99 14.83 11.89 15.11
C GLU A 99 13.84 10.74 15.38
N ASN A 100 14.36 9.54 15.66
CA ASN A 100 13.56 8.35 15.94
C ASN A 100 13.15 8.27 17.43
N ILE A 101 12.48 9.30 17.91
CA ILE A 101 11.94 9.39 19.28
C ILE A 101 10.44 9.05 19.29
N ILE A 102 9.91 8.75 20.47
CA ILE A 102 8.51 8.34 20.65
C ILE A 102 7.51 9.37 20.12
N TYR A 103 7.82 10.66 20.22
CA TYR A 103 6.95 11.76 19.74
C TYR A 103 6.84 11.81 18.21
N ASN A 104 7.82 11.27 17.51
CA ASN A 104 7.87 11.22 16.05
C ASN A 104 7.41 9.88 15.49
N HIS A 105 7.09 8.93 16.37
CA HIS A 105 6.65 7.60 15.98
C HIS A 105 5.26 7.63 15.35
N THR A 106 5.10 6.93 14.23
CA THR A 106 3.85 6.77 13.51
C THR A 106 3.47 5.30 13.51
N GLN A 107 2.26 5.01 14.02
CA GLN A 107 1.72 3.66 14.11
C GLN A 107 1.66 2.95 12.75
N PRO A 108 1.86 1.64 12.73
CA PRO A 108 1.60 0.84 11.53
C PRO A 108 0.13 0.88 11.15
N TRP A 109 -0.14 0.70 9.87
CA TRP A 109 -1.50 0.58 9.36
C TRP A 109 -1.61 -0.51 8.30
N TYR A 110 -2.82 -0.93 8.06
CA TYR A 110 -3.13 -1.90 7.01
C TYR A 110 -4.52 -1.64 6.43
N THR A 111 -4.71 -2.02 5.17
CA THR A 111 -6.00 -1.96 4.51
C THR A 111 -6.33 -3.28 3.82
N HIS A 112 -7.62 -3.53 3.69
CA HIS A 112 -8.16 -4.65 2.94
C HIS A 112 -9.15 -4.10 1.93
N ASP A 113 -8.98 -4.46 0.66
CA ASP A 113 -9.89 -4.06 -0.40
C ASP A 113 -10.46 -5.31 -1.07
N LEU A 114 -11.71 -5.22 -1.49
CA LEU A 114 -12.41 -6.29 -2.16
C LEU A 114 -13.12 -5.76 -3.41
N SER A 115 -12.96 -6.46 -4.53
CA SER A 115 -13.63 -6.13 -5.79
C SER A 115 -14.27 -7.37 -6.38
N LEU A 116 -15.55 -7.25 -6.74
CA LEU A 116 -16.28 -8.26 -7.48
C LEU A 116 -16.65 -7.71 -8.85
N GLN A 117 -16.31 -8.44 -9.91
CA GLN A 117 -16.63 -8.06 -11.28
C GLN A 117 -17.39 -9.15 -12.02
N LYS A 118 -18.24 -8.71 -12.94
CA LYS A 118 -18.98 -9.57 -13.86
C LYS A 118 -18.86 -9.04 -15.27
N SER A 119 -18.44 -9.91 -16.20
CA SER A 119 -18.41 -9.61 -17.63
C SER A 119 -19.62 -10.21 -18.34
N PHE A 120 -20.18 -9.45 -19.26
CA PHE A 120 -21.29 -9.84 -20.13
C PHE A 120 -20.81 -9.71 -21.58
N ASN A 121 -20.98 -10.77 -22.35
CA ASN A 121 -20.64 -10.78 -23.78
C ASN A 121 -21.94 -10.95 -24.57
N TRP A 122 -22.24 -10.02 -25.47
CA TRP A 122 -23.41 -10.10 -26.33
C TRP A 122 -23.03 -9.70 -27.76
N LYS A 123 -22.87 -10.71 -28.63
CA LYS A 123 -22.41 -10.52 -30.01
C LYS A 123 -21.12 -9.70 -30.05
N ASP A 124 -21.16 -8.51 -30.63
CA ASP A 124 -20.02 -7.62 -30.82
C ASP A 124 -19.79 -6.68 -29.63
N TYR A 125 -20.64 -6.75 -28.60
CA TYR A 125 -20.57 -5.89 -27.42
C TYR A 125 -20.07 -6.64 -26.21
N LYS A 126 -19.22 -5.99 -25.43
CA LYS A 126 -18.79 -6.46 -24.12
C LYS A 126 -19.16 -5.42 -23.07
N ALA A 127 -19.75 -5.86 -21.98
CA ALA A 127 -20.01 -5.01 -20.84
C ALA A 127 -19.36 -5.64 -19.58
N ARG A 128 -18.81 -4.80 -18.73
CA ARG A 128 -18.27 -5.22 -17.43
C ARG A 128 -18.84 -4.33 -16.35
N VAL A 129 -19.29 -4.95 -15.28
CA VAL A 129 -19.72 -4.28 -14.04
C VAL A 129 -18.74 -4.69 -12.96
N ALA A 130 -18.17 -3.74 -12.24
CA ALA A 130 -17.31 -3.99 -11.09
C ALA A 130 -17.80 -3.19 -9.90
N LEU A 131 -17.93 -3.86 -8.76
CA LEU A 131 -18.21 -3.27 -7.45
C LEU A 131 -16.97 -3.43 -6.58
N GLU A 132 -16.49 -2.33 -6.02
CA GLU A 132 -15.31 -2.31 -5.17
C GLU A 132 -15.65 -1.75 -3.79
N VAL A 133 -15.08 -2.35 -2.77
CA VAL A 133 -15.10 -1.86 -1.39
C VAL A 133 -13.66 -1.66 -0.96
N ASN A 134 -13.25 -0.41 -0.80
CA ASN A 134 -11.91 -0.07 -0.34
C ASN A 134 -11.92 0.19 1.16
N ASN A 135 -10.84 -0.17 1.83
CA ASN A 135 -10.68 -0.10 3.28
C ASN A 135 -11.84 -0.79 4.00
N LEU A 136 -12.02 -2.10 3.72
CA LEU A 136 -13.16 -2.94 4.14
C LEU A 136 -13.44 -2.85 5.65
N PHE A 137 -12.42 -2.72 6.48
CA PHE A 137 -12.57 -2.65 7.94
C PHE A 137 -12.62 -1.22 8.48
N SER A 138 -12.66 -0.21 7.58
CA SER A 138 -12.73 1.20 7.95
C SER A 138 -11.60 1.65 8.88
N GLN A 139 -10.38 1.12 8.60
CA GLN A 139 -9.17 1.50 9.31
C GLN A 139 -8.96 3.01 9.22
N ASP A 140 -8.73 3.65 10.36
CA ASP A 140 -8.35 5.05 10.44
C ASP A 140 -6.82 5.14 10.39
N TYR A 141 -6.28 5.81 9.39
CA TYR A 141 -4.84 5.88 9.20
C TYR A 141 -4.41 7.10 8.39
N ASP A 142 -3.19 7.54 8.65
CA ASP A 142 -2.51 8.59 7.92
C ASP A 142 -1.30 8.00 7.18
N VAL A 143 -1.19 8.25 5.88
CA VAL A 143 0.06 7.98 5.13
C VAL A 143 1.09 9.03 5.48
N ILE A 144 0.65 10.27 5.58
CA ILE A 144 1.41 11.43 6.01
C ILE A 144 0.69 12.02 7.22
N LEU A 145 1.44 12.40 8.23
CA LEU A 145 0.90 12.98 9.48
C LEU A 145 -0.09 14.11 9.18
N ASN A 146 -1.27 14.06 9.82
CA ASN A 146 -2.39 14.99 9.65
C ASN A 146 -3.06 14.98 8.25
N TYR A 147 -2.83 13.95 7.45
CA TYR A 147 -3.54 13.72 6.20
C TYR A 147 -4.29 12.39 6.26
N PRO A 148 -5.48 12.37 6.89
CA PRO A 148 -6.27 11.15 7.04
C PRO A 148 -6.71 10.61 5.69
N MET A 149 -6.55 9.32 5.52
CA MET A 149 -6.99 8.61 4.33
C MET A 149 -8.48 8.28 4.40
N PRO A 150 -9.14 8.10 3.24
CA PRO A 150 -10.55 7.75 3.22
C PRO A 150 -10.81 6.45 4.00
N LYS A 151 -11.84 6.50 4.85
CA LYS A 151 -12.40 5.30 5.50
C LYS A 151 -13.03 4.41 4.43
N ARG A 152 -13.78 3.40 4.84
CA ARG A 152 -14.48 2.52 3.90
C ARG A 152 -15.24 3.33 2.86
N ASN A 153 -14.98 3.02 1.61
CA ASN A 153 -15.66 3.65 0.47
C ASN A 153 -16.01 2.60 -0.59
N TYR A 154 -16.96 2.95 -1.45
CA TYR A 154 -17.50 2.06 -2.46
C TYR A 154 -17.35 2.70 -3.82
N ARG A 155 -17.02 1.89 -4.83
CA ARG A 155 -16.94 2.32 -6.22
C ARG A 155 -17.69 1.33 -7.11
N LEU A 156 -18.55 1.86 -7.97
CA LEU A 156 -19.18 1.11 -9.05
C LEU A 156 -18.56 1.56 -10.37
N THR A 157 -18.06 0.62 -11.16
CA THR A 157 -17.49 0.88 -12.48
C THR A 157 -18.27 0.10 -13.53
N LEU A 158 -18.70 0.81 -14.58
CA LEU A 158 -19.33 0.24 -15.75
C LEU A 158 -18.42 0.48 -16.96
N THR A 159 -18.06 -0.58 -17.66
CA THR A 159 -17.21 -0.51 -18.86
C THR A 159 -17.99 -1.11 -20.03
N PHE A 160 -17.99 -0.43 -21.16
CA PHE A 160 -18.60 -0.89 -22.41
C PHE A 160 -17.54 -0.86 -23.51
N GLU A 161 -17.44 -1.96 -24.24
CA GLU A 161 -16.56 -2.12 -25.40
C GLU A 161 -17.41 -2.54 -26.59
N MET A 162 -17.19 -1.89 -27.75
CA MET A 162 -17.85 -2.16 -29.05
C MET A 162 -16.85 -2.64 -30.06
#